data_df8b878c6c0ef9863f23e14c3ec8db70
#
_entry.id   df8b878c6c0ef9863f23e14c3ec8db70
#
_cell.length_a   1.000
_cell.length_b   1.000
_cell.length_c   1.000
_cell.angle_alpha   90.00
_cell.angle_beta   90.00
_cell.angle_gamma   90.00
#
_symmetry.space_group_name_H-M   'P 1'
#
loop_
_entity.id
_entity.type
_entity.pdbx_description
1 polymer ?
#
loop_
_entity_poly.entity_id
_entity_poly.type
_entity_poly.pdbx_seq_one_letter_code
_entity_poly.pdbx_strand_id
1 'polypeptide(L)'
;MAPVTYLEAIRQGIWEELERDERVFLIGEDIGALGGPFRVTEGMSERFGPERIIDAPVSEQAIVGAAAGAAHMGLRPVCEMQFIDFIACAYDMLTNYVANARYRAGLATPLVVRGPSGGYVRGGPFHSQNPEAAFLHTPGLKIVAPATPRDAKGLIKSAIRDDDPVLYFEHKYLYRRVKEELPDPELLVPIGPARVAREGADLTVITWSALVWKALEAAERLEREDGLSVEVLDLRTLAPMDDAAIAASVRKTNRVLVAHEDTRTGGVAGEIIARINQTSFEWLDAPARRVAAHDVPLPFAPALEDYVLPQTDDLVAACRALAAY
;
A
#
# COMPACT_ATOMS: atom_id res chain seq x y z
N MET A 1 -8.63 -16.39 19.01
CA MET A 1 -9.74 -15.81 18.22
C MET A 1 -9.74 -16.46 16.84
N ALA A 2 -10.86 -16.44 16.10
CA ALA A 2 -10.82 -16.91 14.72
C ALA A 2 -9.95 -15.95 13.87
N PRO A 3 -9.14 -16.47 12.95
CA PRO A 3 -8.36 -15.62 12.07
C PRO A 3 -9.26 -14.78 11.14
N VAL A 4 -8.96 -13.51 11.00
CA VAL A 4 -9.67 -12.56 10.13
C VAL A 4 -8.92 -12.40 8.81
N THR A 5 -9.65 -12.20 7.73
CA THR A 5 -9.07 -11.89 6.42
C THR A 5 -8.50 -10.48 6.40
N TYR A 6 -7.63 -10.20 5.43
CA TYR A 6 -7.11 -8.86 5.19
C TYR A 6 -8.22 -7.82 4.98
N LEU A 7 -9.29 -8.17 4.24
CA LEU A 7 -10.47 -7.32 4.05
C LEU A 7 -11.20 -7.06 5.37
N GLU A 8 -11.46 -8.11 6.15
CA GLU A 8 -12.13 -7.99 7.46
C GLU A 8 -11.29 -7.16 8.44
N ALA A 9 -9.97 -7.24 8.37
CA ALA A 9 -9.08 -6.43 9.19
C ALA A 9 -9.21 -4.93 8.89
N ILE A 10 -9.31 -4.55 7.60
CA ILE A 10 -9.59 -3.17 7.19
C ILE A 10 -10.98 -2.73 7.68
N ARG A 11 -12.01 -3.55 7.44
CA ARG A 11 -13.37 -3.29 7.93
C ARG A 11 -13.40 -3.04 9.42
N GLN A 12 -12.76 -3.91 10.22
CA GLN A 12 -12.67 -3.76 11.67
C GLN A 12 -11.97 -2.46 12.06
N GLY A 13 -10.85 -2.12 11.43
CA GLY A 13 -10.12 -0.90 11.71
C GLY A 13 -10.97 0.36 11.48
N ILE A 14 -11.69 0.42 10.35
CA ILE A 14 -12.59 1.53 10.05
C ILE A 14 -13.77 1.57 11.03
N TRP A 15 -14.38 0.43 11.32
CA TRP A 15 -15.50 0.30 12.25
C TRP A 15 -15.15 0.82 13.64
N GLU A 16 -14.01 0.39 14.18
CA GLU A 16 -13.52 0.81 15.49
C GLU A 16 -13.24 2.33 15.53
N GLU A 17 -12.74 2.93 14.46
CA GLU A 17 -12.54 4.38 14.40
C GLU A 17 -13.87 5.16 14.29
N LEU A 18 -14.86 4.63 13.58
CA LEU A 18 -16.22 5.19 13.56
C LEU A 18 -16.89 5.15 14.95
N GLU A 19 -16.66 4.08 15.72
CA GLU A 19 -17.17 4.00 17.10
C GLU A 19 -16.42 4.93 18.07
N ARG A 20 -15.11 5.07 17.86
CA ARG A 20 -14.24 5.87 18.73
C ARG A 20 -14.44 7.39 18.61
N ASP A 21 -14.66 7.88 17.37
CA ASP A 21 -14.65 9.31 17.06
C ASP A 21 -15.81 9.68 16.13
N GLU A 22 -16.73 10.50 16.64
CA GLU A 22 -17.90 10.96 15.89
C GLU A 22 -17.57 11.83 14.68
N ARG A 23 -16.36 12.39 14.61
CA ARG A 23 -15.88 13.19 13.48
C ARG A 23 -15.50 12.35 12.27
N VAL A 24 -15.31 11.03 12.45
CA VAL A 24 -14.97 10.10 11.35
C VAL A 24 -16.23 9.82 10.53
N PHE A 25 -16.15 9.97 9.22
CA PHE A 25 -17.20 9.58 8.28
C PHE A 25 -16.58 9.01 6.99
N LEU A 26 -17.36 8.23 6.26
CA LEU A 26 -16.98 7.68 4.97
C LEU A 26 -17.75 8.38 3.86
N ILE A 27 -17.07 8.60 2.74
CA ILE A 27 -17.69 9.08 1.50
C ILE A 27 -17.12 8.31 0.30
N GLY A 28 -17.97 7.83 -0.57
CA GLY A 28 -17.56 7.08 -1.75
C GLY A 28 -18.76 6.58 -2.53
N GLU A 29 -18.50 5.81 -3.57
CA GLU A 29 -19.50 5.25 -4.47
C GLU A 29 -19.94 3.87 -3.99
N ASP A 30 -21.25 3.63 -3.89
CA ASP A 30 -21.86 2.36 -3.48
C ASP A 30 -21.45 1.84 -2.09
N ILE A 31 -20.90 2.70 -1.22
CA ILE A 31 -20.39 2.31 0.10
C ILE A 31 -21.46 2.17 1.18
N GLY A 32 -22.67 2.69 0.93
CA GLY A 32 -23.82 2.63 1.84
C GLY A 32 -24.50 1.27 1.84
N ALA A 33 -25.67 1.18 1.22
CA ALA A 33 -26.48 -0.04 1.24
C ALA A 33 -25.79 -1.26 0.59
N LEU A 34 -24.95 -1.05 -0.42
CA LEU A 34 -24.20 -2.13 -1.08
C LEU A 34 -22.95 -2.57 -0.30
N GLY A 35 -22.42 -1.71 0.57
CA GLY A 35 -21.21 -2.00 1.36
C GLY A 35 -19.90 -1.92 0.58
N GLY A 36 -19.90 -1.22 -0.55
CA GLY A 36 -18.77 -1.11 -1.47
C GLY A 36 -18.60 -2.33 -2.39
N PRO A 37 -17.82 -2.22 -3.48
CA PRO A 37 -17.66 -3.27 -4.50
C PRO A 37 -17.08 -4.58 -3.93
N PHE A 38 -16.29 -4.49 -2.88
CA PHE A 38 -15.68 -5.65 -2.20
C PHE A 38 -16.25 -5.94 -0.82
N ARG A 39 -17.29 -5.20 -0.41
CA ARG A 39 -17.97 -5.35 0.89
C ARG A 39 -17.12 -4.92 2.09
N VAL A 40 -16.17 -3.97 1.93
CA VAL A 40 -15.38 -3.46 3.06
C VAL A 40 -16.25 -2.69 4.04
N THR A 41 -17.24 -1.92 3.55
CA THR A 41 -18.13 -1.07 4.36
C THR A 41 -19.50 -1.72 4.70
N GLU A 42 -19.62 -3.03 4.44
CA GLU A 42 -20.86 -3.78 4.70
C GLU A 42 -21.32 -3.66 6.17
N GLY A 43 -22.58 -3.30 6.38
CA GLY A 43 -23.20 -3.10 7.69
C GLY A 43 -22.93 -1.75 8.34
N MET A 44 -22.03 -0.92 7.76
CA MET A 44 -21.69 0.38 8.37
C MET A 44 -22.84 1.39 8.23
N SER A 45 -23.54 1.41 7.09
CA SER A 45 -24.66 2.33 6.87
C SER A 45 -25.83 2.07 7.84
N GLU A 46 -26.12 0.81 8.12
CA GLU A 46 -27.16 0.41 9.09
C GLU A 46 -26.78 0.80 10.51
N ARG A 47 -25.50 0.75 10.85
CA ARG A 47 -24.98 1.02 12.20
C ARG A 47 -24.78 2.50 12.48
N PHE A 48 -24.22 3.25 11.54
CA PHE A 48 -23.78 4.62 11.74
C PHE A 48 -24.65 5.67 11.03
N GLY A 49 -25.52 5.23 10.14
CA GLY A 49 -26.46 6.10 9.42
C GLY A 49 -25.88 6.77 8.16
N PRO A 50 -26.76 7.31 7.30
CA PRO A 50 -26.38 7.86 6.00
C PRO A 50 -25.60 9.19 6.10
N GLU A 51 -25.63 9.87 7.23
CA GLU A 51 -24.86 11.10 7.45
C GLU A 51 -23.37 10.80 7.72
N ARG A 52 -23.05 9.58 8.14
CA ARG A 52 -21.68 9.15 8.39
C ARG A 52 -21.15 8.16 7.34
N ILE A 53 -22.05 7.52 6.57
CA ILE A 53 -21.71 6.64 5.45
C ILE A 53 -22.41 7.21 4.23
N ILE A 54 -21.71 8.04 3.48
CA ILE A 54 -22.28 8.89 2.43
C ILE A 54 -22.06 8.23 1.06
N ASP A 55 -23.14 7.77 0.42
CA ASP A 55 -23.10 7.38 -0.98
C ASP A 55 -23.01 8.62 -1.87
N ALA A 56 -21.95 8.72 -2.63
CA ALA A 56 -21.72 9.79 -3.58
C ALA A 56 -21.99 9.30 -5.02
N PRO A 57 -22.42 10.18 -5.93
CA PRO A 57 -22.40 9.86 -7.35
C PRO A 57 -20.95 9.71 -7.86
N VAL A 58 -20.77 9.07 -9.02
CA VAL A 58 -19.47 8.92 -9.66
C VAL A 58 -18.85 10.30 -9.93
N SER A 59 -17.90 10.70 -9.06
CA SER A 59 -17.22 11.99 -9.14
C SER A 59 -16.05 12.07 -8.15
N GLU A 60 -14.98 11.33 -8.38
CA GLU A 60 -13.86 11.16 -7.44
C GLU A 60 -13.23 12.50 -7.04
N GLN A 61 -13.12 13.45 -7.97
CA GLN A 61 -12.64 14.80 -7.66
C GLN A 61 -13.55 15.53 -6.66
N ALA A 62 -14.87 15.39 -6.81
CA ALA A 62 -15.83 16.01 -5.88
C ALA A 62 -15.83 15.31 -4.52
N ILE A 63 -15.69 13.97 -4.48
CA ILE A 63 -15.55 13.18 -3.26
C ILE A 63 -14.35 13.68 -2.45
N VAL A 64 -13.16 13.76 -3.07
CA VAL A 64 -11.95 14.24 -2.39
C VAL A 64 -12.07 15.70 -2.02
N GLY A 65 -12.65 16.55 -2.88
CA GLY A 65 -12.84 17.98 -2.60
C GLY A 65 -13.78 18.25 -1.42
N ALA A 66 -14.91 17.55 -1.36
CA ALA A 66 -15.85 17.63 -0.24
C ALA A 66 -15.20 17.15 1.07
N ALA A 67 -14.48 16.04 1.00
CA ALA A 67 -13.74 15.49 2.14
C ALA A 67 -12.65 16.46 2.63
N ALA A 68 -11.89 17.10 1.74
CA ALA A 68 -10.88 18.08 2.10
C ALA A 68 -11.52 19.31 2.82
N GLY A 69 -12.65 19.79 2.29
CA GLY A 69 -13.43 20.87 2.96
C GLY A 69 -13.91 20.45 4.34
N ALA A 70 -14.45 19.24 4.49
CA ALA A 70 -14.90 18.69 5.75
C ALA A 70 -13.74 18.53 6.77
N ALA A 71 -12.57 18.08 6.30
CA ALA A 71 -11.36 17.97 7.12
C ALA A 71 -10.92 19.33 7.67
N HIS A 72 -10.97 20.39 6.88
CA HIS A 72 -10.67 21.75 7.32
C HIS A 72 -11.69 22.29 8.33
N MET A 73 -12.91 21.74 8.34
CA MET A 73 -13.94 22.04 9.35
C MET A 73 -13.84 21.15 10.60
N GLY A 74 -12.80 20.32 10.71
CA GLY A 74 -12.51 19.51 11.89
C GLY A 74 -13.04 18.08 11.86
N LEU A 75 -13.58 17.61 10.74
CA LEU A 75 -13.98 16.22 10.53
C LEU A 75 -12.80 15.36 10.07
N ARG A 76 -12.98 14.02 10.08
CA ARG A 76 -11.99 13.02 9.67
C ARG A 76 -12.56 12.10 8.59
N PRO A 77 -12.59 12.55 7.34
CA PRO A 77 -13.12 11.78 6.23
C PRO A 77 -12.23 10.62 5.80
N VAL A 78 -12.89 9.54 5.41
CA VAL A 78 -12.31 8.40 4.69
C VAL A 78 -13.00 8.31 3.34
N CYS A 79 -12.28 8.63 2.27
CA CYS A 79 -12.75 8.51 0.89
C CYS A 79 -12.48 7.11 0.38
N GLU A 80 -13.51 6.43 -0.14
CA GLU A 80 -13.33 5.18 -0.88
C GLU A 80 -13.33 5.45 -2.39
N MET A 81 -12.27 5.03 -3.09
CA MET A 81 -12.26 4.84 -4.53
C MET A 81 -12.72 3.42 -4.82
N GLN A 82 -13.68 3.21 -5.72
CA GLN A 82 -14.18 1.86 -6.06
C GLN A 82 -13.03 0.93 -6.50
N PHE A 83 -12.13 1.47 -7.30
CA PHE A 83 -10.81 0.95 -7.62
C PHE A 83 -9.82 2.10 -7.53
N ILE A 84 -8.62 1.83 -7.02
CA ILE A 84 -7.63 2.89 -6.84
C ILE A 84 -7.18 3.51 -8.16
N ASP A 85 -7.39 2.83 -9.26
CA ASP A 85 -7.17 3.34 -10.61
C ASP A 85 -7.85 4.70 -10.83
N PHE A 86 -9.06 4.88 -10.27
CA PHE A 86 -9.86 6.10 -10.41
C PHE A 86 -9.41 7.27 -9.53
N ILE A 87 -8.42 7.07 -8.66
CA ILE A 87 -7.79 8.18 -7.92
C ILE A 87 -7.18 9.20 -8.90
N ALA A 88 -6.87 8.78 -10.13
CA ALA A 88 -6.40 9.66 -11.19
C ALA A 88 -7.41 10.77 -11.51
N CYS A 89 -8.72 10.54 -11.34
CA CYS A 89 -9.76 11.55 -11.54
C CYS A 89 -9.70 12.66 -10.47
N ALA A 90 -9.12 12.38 -9.29
CA ALA A 90 -8.93 13.34 -8.21
C ALA A 90 -7.47 13.87 -8.11
N TYR A 91 -6.64 13.65 -9.13
CA TYR A 91 -5.20 13.95 -9.08
C TYR A 91 -4.92 15.41 -8.73
N ASP A 92 -5.56 16.36 -9.41
CA ASP A 92 -5.38 17.80 -9.15
C ASP A 92 -5.76 18.15 -7.71
N MET A 93 -6.91 17.66 -7.22
CA MET A 93 -7.37 17.93 -5.87
C MET A 93 -6.36 17.40 -4.83
N LEU A 94 -5.80 16.22 -5.05
CA LEU A 94 -4.82 15.61 -4.15
C LEU A 94 -3.48 16.34 -4.18
N THR A 95 -2.94 16.60 -5.37
CA THR A 95 -1.56 17.11 -5.52
C THR A 95 -1.46 18.63 -5.34
N ASN A 96 -2.42 19.39 -5.87
CA ASN A 96 -2.38 20.85 -5.84
C ASN A 96 -3.11 21.46 -4.63
N TYR A 97 -4.09 20.78 -4.05
CA TYR A 97 -4.85 21.32 -2.91
C TYR A 97 -4.54 20.59 -1.61
N VAL A 98 -4.86 19.30 -1.51
CA VAL A 98 -4.76 18.51 -0.26
C VAL A 98 -3.31 18.44 0.25
N ALA A 99 -2.37 18.05 -0.61
CA ALA A 99 -0.96 17.93 -0.25
C ALA A 99 -0.33 19.24 0.21
N ASN A 100 -0.77 20.36 -0.36
CA ASN A 100 -0.19 21.67 -0.12
C ASN A 100 -0.87 22.45 1.02
N ALA A 101 -2.01 22.00 1.56
CA ALA A 101 -2.82 22.75 2.50
C ALA A 101 -2.04 23.16 3.78
N ARG A 102 -1.27 22.24 4.35
CA ARG A 102 -0.44 22.53 5.53
C ARG A 102 0.67 23.53 5.22
N TYR A 103 1.41 23.34 4.14
CA TYR A 103 2.51 24.23 3.76
C TYR A 103 2.00 25.62 3.40
N ARG A 104 0.92 25.72 2.63
CA ARG A 104 0.37 26.96 2.10
C ARG A 104 -0.39 27.78 3.12
N ALA A 105 -1.16 27.14 4.00
CA ALA A 105 -2.12 27.79 4.88
C ALA A 105 -2.06 27.33 6.34
N GLY A 106 -1.12 26.45 6.72
CA GLY A 106 -1.06 25.89 8.07
C GLY A 106 -2.23 24.98 8.44
N LEU A 107 -3.03 24.54 7.46
CA LEU A 107 -4.23 23.75 7.68
C LEU A 107 -3.90 22.26 7.75
N ALA A 108 -4.27 21.61 8.86
CA ALA A 108 -4.34 20.16 8.92
C ALA A 108 -5.40 19.65 7.93
N THR A 109 -5.10 18.54 7.28
CA THR A 109 -6.03 17.90 6.35
C THR A 109 -6.11 16.40 6.67
N PRO A 110 -6.75 16.03 7.80
CA PRO A 110 -6.90 14.65 8.26
C PRO A 110 -7.85 13.87 7.33
N LEU A 111 -7.34 13.46 6.20
CA LEU A 111 -8.07 12.83 5.11
C LEU A 111 -7.41 11.52 4.72
N VAL A 112 -8.16 10.44 4.66
CA VAL A 112 -7.72 9.17 4.09
C VAL A 112 -8.38 8.96 2.73
N VAL A 113 -7.58 8.65 1.70
CA VAL A 113 -8.10 8.11 0.45
C VAL A 113 -7.67 6.66 0.35
N ARG A 114 -8.64 5.75 0.36
CA ARG A 114 -8.40 4.31 0.26
C ARG A 114 -9.03 3.71 -0.98
N GLY A 115 -8.50 2.60 -1.45
CA GLY A 115 -9.12 1.85 -2.54
C GLY A 115 -8.35 0.58 -2.89
N PRO A 116 -9.06 -0.39 -3.51
CA PRO A 116 -8.49 -1.66 -3.94
C PRO A 116 -7.53 -1.45 -5.12
N SER A 117 -6.26 -1.81 -4.92
CA SER A 117 -5.17 -1.71 -5.90
C SER A 117 -4.74 -3.09 -6.42
N GLY A 118 -3.89 -3.09 -7.43
CA GLY A 118 -3.10 -4.23 -7.88
C GLY A 118 -3.81 -5.22 -8.80
N GLY A 119 -3.00 -6.05 -9.42
CA GLY A 119 -3.40 -7.12 -10.35
C GLY A 119 -3.57 -8.48 -9.70
N TYR A 120 -3.20 -9.54 -10.43
CA TYR A 120 -3.40 -10.96 -10.11
C TYR A 120 -4.87 -11.38 -9.96
N VAL A 121 -5.82 -10.53 -10.37
CA VAL A 121 -7.26 -10.74 -10.26
C VAL A 121 -7.99 -10.64 -11.61
N ARG A 122 -7.24 -10.47 -12.68
CA ARG A 122 -7.77 -10.40 -14.06
C ARG A 122 -8.67 -9.18 -14.30
N GLY A 123 -8.39 -8.08 -13.59
CA GLY A 123 -9.17 -6.84 -13.67
C GLY A 123 -8.91 -5.99 -14.92
N GLY A 124 -7.82 -6.28 -15.65
CA GLY A 124 -7.42 -5.52 -16.84
C GLY A 124 -6.91 -4.11 -16.54
N PRO A 125 -6.78 -3.24 -17.55
CA PRO A 125 -6.01 -1.99 -17.44
C PRO A 125 -6.65 -0.91 -16.56
N PHE A 126 -7.95 -0.98 -16.26
CA PHE A 126 -8.67 0.01 -15.48
C PHE A 126 -9.02 -0.44 -14.05
N HIS A 127 -8.64 -1.68 -13.67
CA HIS A 127 -9.00 -2.24 -12.38
C HIS A 127 -7.83 -3.01 -11.74
N SER A 128 -6.59 -2.72 -12.14
CA SER A 128 -5.43 -3.49 -11.68
C SER A 128 -4.17 -2.63 -11.46
N GLN A 129 -4.28 -1.32 -11.44
CA GLN A 129 -3.12 -0.44 -11.31
C GLN A 129 -2.60 -0.36 -9.88
N ASN A 130 -1.32 0.03 -9.76
CA ASN A 130 -0.65 0.39 -8.53
C ASN A 130 -0.04 1.79 -8.72
N PRO A 131 -0.84 2.87 -8.54
CA PRO A 131 -0.43 4.23 -8.92
C PRO A 131 0.44 4.93 -7.87
N GLU A 132 1.10 4.23 -6.96
CA GLU A 132 1.90 4.80 -5.86
C GLU A 132 2.94 5.79 -6.37
N ALA A 133 3.62 5.45 -7.47
CA ALA A 133 4.67 6.28 -8.05
C ALA A 133 4.16 7.65 -8.51
N ALA A 134 2.91 7.73 -9.00
CA ALA A 134 2.31 8.97 -9.45
C ALA A 134 2.11 10.00 -8.32
N PHE A 135 1.99 9.53 -7.08
CA PHE A 135 1.77 10.38 -5.90
C PHE A 135 3.02 10.51 -5.02
N LEU A 136 3.99 9.60 -5.14
CA LEU A 136 5.19 9.57 -4.31
C LEU A 136 6.03 10.86 -4.40
N HIS A 137 6.08 11.48 -5.58
CA HIS A 137 6.84 12.71 -5.79
C HIS A 137 6.10 13.98 -5.32
N THR A 138 4.89 13.85 -4.76
CA THR A 138 4.08 14.96 -4.26
C THR A 138 4.33 15.18 -2.77
N PRO A 139 5.14 16.18 -2.36
CA PRO A 139 5.36 16.48 -0.95
C PRO A 139 4.05 16.80 -0.24
N GLY A 140 3.90 16.29 1.00
CA GLY A 140 2.71 16.52 1.83
C GLY A 140 1.71 15.36 1.83
N LEU A 141 1.85 14.39 0.95
CA LEU A 141 1.07 13.13 0.99
C LEU A 141 1.85 12.04 1.74
N LYS A 142 1.15 11.28 2.56
CA LYS A 142 1.63 10.00 3.11
C LYS A 142 1.06 8.85 2.28
N ILE A 143 1.85 7.79 2.09
CA ILE A 143 1.45 6.65 1.26
C ILE A 143 1.74 5.36 2.00
N VAL A 144 0.71 4.53 2.20
CA VAL A 144 0.82 3.23 2.85
C VAL A 144 0.25 2.13 1.96
N ALA A 145 0.88 0.95 1.99
CA ALA A 145 0.52 -0.21 1.19
C ALA A 145 0.77 -1.50 1.99
N PRO A 146 -0.11 -1.86 2.94
CA PRO A 146 0.07 -3.00 3.82
C PRO A 146 0.00 -4.34 3.09
N ALA A 147 0.68 -5.35 3.67
CA ALA A 147 0.74 -6.71 3.15
C ALA A 147 0.00 -7.73 4.03
N THR A 148 -0.24 -7.44 5.31
CA THR A 148 -0.82 -8.38 6.29
C THR A 148 -2.11 -7.84 6.90
N PRO A 149 -3.01 -8.69 7.43
CA PRO A 149 -4.18 -8.24 8.18
C PRO A 149 -3.83 -7.34 9.37
N ARG A 150 -2.76 -7.66 10.09
CA ARG A 150 -2.26 -6.84 11.21
C ARG A 150 -1.88 -5.43 10.76
N ASP A 151 -1.07 -5.34 9.71
CA ASP A 151 -0.64 -4.05 9.18
C ASP A 151 -1.83 -3.29 8.55
N ALA A 152 -2.73 -4.00 7.88
CA ALA A 152 -3.92 -3.41 7.29
C ALA A 152 -4.82 -2.75 8.36
N LYS A 153 -5.15 -3.48 9.44
CA LYS A 153 -5.94 -2.92 10.54
C LYS A 153 -5.23 -1.78 11.25
N GLY A 154 -3.96 -1.98 11.60
CA GLY A 154 -3.19 -1.00 12.37
C GLY A 154 -2.91 0.28 11.59
N LEU A 155 -2.57 0.17 10.30
CA LEU A 155 -2.27 1.34 9.46
C LEU A 155 -3.52 2.12 9.07
N ILE A 156 -4.69 1.49 8.83
CA ILE A 156 -5.91 2.25 8.53
C ILE A 156 -6.36 3.07 9.75
N LYS A 157 -6.23 2.51 10.97
CA LYS A 157 -6.50 3.26 12.21
C LYS A 157 -5.52 4.41 12.37
N SER A 158 -4.22 4.18 12.14
CA SER A 158 -3.20 5.24 12.21
C SER A 158 -3.43 6.33 11.16
N ALA A 159 -3.84 5.95 9.94
CA ALA A 159 -4.17 6.89 8.86
C ALA A 159 -5.37 7.78 9.23
N ILE A 160 -6.43 7.22 9.80
CA ILE A 160 -7.61 7.98 10.24
C ILE A 160 -7.27 8.94 11.39
N ARG A 161 -6.31 8.57 12.24
CA ARG A 161 -5.86 9.41 13.38
C ARG A 161 -4.81 10.45 12.98
N ASP A 162 -4.21 10.34 11.80
CA ASP A 162 -3.20 11.30 11.33
C ASP A 162 -3.83 12.66 10.98
N ASP A 163 -3.10 13.74 11.21
CA ASP A 163 -3.54 15.09 10.88
C ASP A 163 -3.13 15.55 9.47
N ASP A 164 -2.41 14.70 8.73
CA ASP A 164 -2.01 14.89 7.34
C ASP A 164 -2.66 13.86 6.43
N PRO A 165 -2.79 14.14 5.12
CA PRO A 165 -3.46 13.27 4.19
C PRO A 165 -2.70 11.96 3.97
N VAL A 166 -3.42 10.83 3.99
CA VAL A 166 -2.87 9.50 3.78
C VAL A 166 -3.56 8.84 2.59
N LEU A 167 -2.78 8.40 1.62
CA LEU A 167 -3.22 7.49 0.56
C LEU A 167 -2.98 6.06 1.04
N TYR A 168 -4.05 5.26 1.09
CA TYR A 168 -4.05 3.93 1.65
C TYR A 168 -4.39 2.91 0.55
N PHE A 169 -3.37 2.23 0.01
CA PHE A 169 -3.49 1.29 -1.10
C PHE A 169 -3.71 -0.13 -0.59
N GLU A 170 -4.90 -0.67 -0.83
CA GLU A 170 -5.32 -2.01 -0.40
C GLU A 170 -5.18 -2.99 -1.56
N HIS A 171 -4.37 -4.02 -1.40
CA HIS A 171 -4.22 -4.97 -2.50
C HIS A 171 -5.37 -5.98 -2.53
N LYS A 172 -6.26 -5.87 -3.52
CA LYS A 172 -7.47 -6.71 -3.61
C LYS A 172 -7.20 -8.21 -3.79
N TYR A 173 -6.02 -8.59 -4.32
CA TYR A 173 -5.58 -9.99 -4.34
C TYR A 173 -5.44 -10.57 -2.94
N LEU A 174 -5.08 -9.77 -1.94
CA LEU A 174 -4.90 -10.18 -0.56
C LEU A 174 -6.22 -10.31 0.21
N TYR A 175 -7.28 -9.65 -0.21
CA TYR A 175 -8.53 -9.46 0.54
C TYR A 175 -9.06 -10.73 1.24
N ARG A 176 -9.09 -11.86 0.54
CA ARG A 176 -9.61 -13.14 1.07
C ARG A 176 -8.57 -14.25 1.16
N ARG A 177 -7.33 -13.99 0.71
CA ARG A 177 -6.25 -14.98 0.65
C ARG A 177 -5.42 -15.02 1.91
N VAL A 178 -5.21 -13.85 2.52
CA VAL A 178 -4.38 -13.74 3.72
C VAL A 178 -5.29 -13.61 4.94
N LYS A 179 -4.96 -14.40 5.98
CA LYS A 179 -5.68 -14.41 7.26
C LYS A 179 -4.69 -14.39 8.40
N GLU A 180 -5.06 -13.72 9.50
CA GLU A 180 -4.24 -13.62 10.70
C GLU A 180 -5.14 -13.50 11.95
N GLU A 181 -4.69 -14.01 13.09
CA GLU A 181 -5.34 -13.75 14.37
C GLU A 181 -4.94 -12.37 14.88
N LEU A 182 -5.93 -11.54 15.20
CA LEU A 182 -5.72 -10.18 15.70
C LEU A 182 -6.29 -10.06 17.12
N PRO A 183 -5.55 -10.48 18.15
CA PRO A 183 -6.04 -10.50 19.52
C PRO A 183 -6.12 -9.11 20.18
N ASP A 184 -5.40 -8.12 19.64
CA ASP A 184 -5.34 -6.77 20.20
C ASP A 184 -6.39 -5.85 19.57
N PRO A 185 -7.45 -5.44 20.31
CA PRO A 185 -8.46 -4.50 19.81
C PRO A 185 -7.90 -3.09 19.61
N GLU A 186 -6.86 -2.69 20.36
CA GLU A 186 -6.23 -1.37 20.25
C GLU A 186 -5.03 -1.35 19.28
N LEU A 187 -4.91 -2.38 18.44
CA LEU A 187 -3.83 -2.50 17.48
C LEU A 187 -3.65 -1.23 16.64
N LEU A 188 -2.49 -0.61 16.77
CA LEU A 188 -2.00 0.47 15.92
C LEU A 188 -0.66 0.07 15.30
N VAL A 189 -0.44 0.45 14.05
CA VAL A 189 0.85 0.34 13.38
C VAL A 189 1.27 1.75 12.95
N PRO A 190 2.44 2.23 13.38
CA PRO A 190 2.88 3.57 13.02
C PRO A 190 3.16 3.67 11.51
N ILE A 191 2.78 4.83 10.93
CA ILE A 191 3.15 5.19 9.56
C ILE A 191 4.64 5.57 9.55
N GLY A 192 5.39 5.02 8.60
CA GLY A 192 6.84 5.26 8.42
C GLY A 192 7.69 4.00 8.57
N PRO A 193 7.76 3.38 9.77
CA PRO A 193 8.67 2.25 9.99
C PRO A 193 8.40 1.05 9.07
N ALA A 194 9.45 0.52 8.46
CA ALA A 194 9.43 -0.74 7.74
C ALA A 194 9.40 -1.95 8.71
N ARG A 195 9.17 -3.14 8.16
CA ARG A 195 9.16 -4.40 8.92
C ARG A 195 10.05 -5.44 8.23
N VAL A 196 10.97 -6.03 8.97
CA VAL A 196 11.64 -7.26 8.52
C VAL A 196 10.60 -8.39 8.60
N ALA A 197 10.08 -8.78 7.43
CA ALA A 197 9.10 -9.87 7.31
C ALA A 197 9.76 -11.24 7.42
N ARG A 198 11.04 -11.34 7.02
CA ARG A 198 11.90 -12.51 7.16
C ARG A 198 13.34 -12.06 7.34
N GLU A 199 14.02 -12.61 8.35
CA GLU A 199 15.45 -12.42 8.53
C GLU A 199 16.25 -13.16 7.45
N GLY A 200 17.38 -12.61 7.05
CA GLY A 200 18.32 -13.20 6.10
C GLY A 200 19.68 -12.55 6.18
N ALA A 201 20.70 -13.16 5.56
CA ALA A 201 22.09 -12.72 5.66
C ALA A 201 22.81 -12.54 4.31
N ASP A 202 22.33 -13.15 3.21
CA ASP A 202 23.07 -13.17 1.94
C ASP A 202 22.63 -12.09 0.95
N LEU A 203 21.32 -11.75 0.96
CA LEU A 203 20.76 -10.66 0.17
C LEU A 203 19.43 -10.18 0.77
N THR A 204 19.02 -8.95 0.46
CA THR A 204 17.73 -8.36 0.86
C THR A 204 16.83 -8.15 -0.34
N VAL A 205 15.57 -8.60 -0.21
CA VAL A 205 14.46 -8.20 -1.08
C VAL A 205 13.65 -7.12 -0.38
N ILE A 206 13.68 -5.89 -0.93
CA ILE A 206 12.87 -4.76 -0.47
C ILE A 206 11.58 -4.74 -1.29
N THR A 207 10.44 -4.76 -0.63
CA THR A 207 9.14 -4.83 -1.30
C THR A 207 8.00 -4.32 -0.42
N TRP A 208 6.76 -4.38 -0.90
CA TRP A 208 5.55 -3.99 -0.15
C TRP A 208 4.31 -4.68 -0.73
N SER A 209 3.19 -4.56 -0.04
CA SER A 209 1.90 -5.05 -0.52
C SER A 209 1.92 -6.54 -0.90
N ALA A 210 1.27 -6.94 -1.99
CA ALA A 210 1.17 -8.35 -2.40
C ALA A 210 2.51 -9.01 -2.68
N LEU A 211 3.52 -8.27 -3.15
CA LEU A 211 4.82 -8.83 -3.47
C LEU A 211 5.61 -9.30 -2.24
N VAL A 212 5.24 -8.87 -1.03
CA VAL A 212 5.82 -9.43 0.22
C VAL A 212 5.62 -10.94 0.27
N TRP A 213 4.45 -11.42 -0.09
CA TRP A 213 4.14 -12.85 -0.08
C TRP A 213 4.91 -13.65 -1.14
N LYS A 214 5.06 -13.08 -2.33
CA LYS A 214 5.90 -13.69 -3.37
C LYS A 214 7.38 -13.68 -2.99
N ALA A 215 7.85 -12.64 -2.32
CA ALA A 215 9.22 -12.55 -1.82
C ALA A 215 9.50 -13.57 -0.70
N LEU A 216 8.54 -13.78 0.21
CA LEU A 216 8.63 -14.81 1.24
C LEU A 216 8.69 -16.21 0.63
N GLU A 217 7.82 -16.52 -0.33
CA GLU A 217 7.83 -17.78 -1.07
C GLU A 217 9.15 -17.99 -1.82
N ALA A 218 9.66 -16.94 -2.50
CA ALA A 218 10.96 -16.99 -3.18
C ALA A 218 12.11 -17.24 -2.20
N ALA A 219 12.09 -16.58 -1.02
CA ALA A 219 13.10 -16.74 0.02
C ALA A 219 13.12 -18.17 0.59
N GLU A 220 11.95 -18.75 0.88
CA GLU A 220 11.83 -20.16 1.33
C GLU A 220 12.35 -21.14 0.29
N ARG A 221 12.06 -20.90 -0.98
CA ARG A 221 12.53 -21.71 -2.08
C ARG A 221 14.05 -21.64 -2.24
N LEU A 222 14.62 -20.42 -2.21
CA LEU A 222 16.06 -20.19 -2.32
C LEU A 222 16.84 -20.82 -1.16
N GLU A 223 16.32 -20.74 0.06
CA GLU A 223 16.93 -21.43 1.21
C GLU A 223 16.96 -22.93 1.03
N ARG A 224 15.84 -23.53 0.58
CA ARG A 224 15.73 -24.97 0.38
C ARG A 224 16.59 -25.50 -0.78
N GLU A 225 16.63 -24.76 -1.91
CA GLU A 225 17.25 -25.23 -3.14
C GLU A 225 18.73 -24.83 -3.25
N ASP A 226 19.07 -23.64 -2.78
CA ASP A 226 20.40 -23.04 -2.98
C ASP A 226 21.14 -22.75 -1.66
N GLY A 227 20.49 -22.91 -0.51
CA GLY A 227 21.06 -22.57 0.80
C GLY A 227 21.20 -21.05 1.04
N LEU A 228 20.53 -20.22 0.22
CA LEU A 228 20.59 -18.75 0.30
C LEU A 228 19.66 -18.21 1.38
N SER A 229 20.21 -17.43 2.29
CA SER A 229 19.51 -16.77 3.38
C SER A 229 19.03 -15.38 2.96
N VAL A 230 17.78 -15.28 2.50
CA VAL A 230 17.19 -14.04 1.95
C VAL A 230 16.39 -13.30 3.01
N GLU A 231 16.79 -12.04 3.27
CA GLU A 231 15.97 -11.09 4.04
C GLU A 231 14.83 -10.54 3.17
N VAL A 232 13.64 -10.41 3.77
CA VAL A 232 12.52 -9.72 3.15
C VAL A 232 12.16 -8.50 4.00
N LEU A 233 12.40 -7.31 3.47
CA LEU A 233 12.06 -6.03 4.07
C LEU A 233 10.75 -5.51 3.46
N ASP A 234 9.68 -5.52 4.25
CA ASP A 234 8.37 -4.97 3.92
C ASP A 234 8.31 -3.50 4.31
N LEU A 235 8.27 -2.61 3.33
CA LEU A 235 8.25 -1.17 3.58
C LEU A 235 6.97 -0.70 4.24
N ARG A 236 5.81 -1.29 3.95
CA ARG A 236 4.47 -0.89 4.43
C ARG A 236 4.11 0.57 4.14
N THR A 237 5.07 1.48 4.28
CA THR A 237 4.95 2.92 4.03
C THR A 237 5.95 3.34 2.97
N LEU A 238 5.45 3.99 1.91
CA LEU A 238 6.28 4.50 0.81
C LEU A 238 6.62 5.99 1.01
N ALA A 239 5.74 6.74 1.69
CA ALA A 239 5.97 8.12 2.10
C ALA A 239 5.36 8.35 3.50
N PRO A 240 6.17 8.74 4.52
CA PRO A 240 7.63 8.82 4.49
C PRO A 240 8.28 7.43 4.41
N MET A 241 9.37 7.31 3.65
CA MET A 241 10.11 6.06 3.49
C MET A 241 11.07 5.85 4.67
N ASP A 242 11.22 4.60 5.12
CA ASP A 242 12.16 4.23 6.19
C ASP A 242 13.59 4.04 5.63
N ASP A 243 14.24 5.14 5.34
CA ASP A 243 15.63 5.13 4.83
C ASP A 243 16.61 4.47 5.82
N ALA A 244 16.32 4.52 7.12
CA ALA A 244 17.16 3.90 8.14
C ALA A 244 17.10 2.37 8.08
N ALA A 245 15.88 1.80 7.95
CA ALA A 245 15.72 0.35 7.80
C ALA A 245 16.31 -0.14 6.47
N ILE A 246 16.12 0.59 5.37
CA ILE A 246 16.74 0.28 4.08
C ILE A 246 18.25 0.24 4.21
N ALA A 247 18.88 1.28 4.78
CA ALA A 247 20.33 1.34 4.95
C ALA A 247 20.86 0.22 5.87
N ALA A 248 20.12 -0.13 6.93
CA ALA A 248 20.49 -1.22 7.82
C ALA A 248 20.50 -2.57 7.10
N SER A 249 19.45 -2.86 6.30
CA SER A 249 19.38 -4.08 5.48
C SER A 249 20.47 -4.16 4.43
N VAL A 250 20.77 -3.05 3.74
CA VAL A 250 21.87 -2.98 2.76
C VAL A 250 23.21 -3.30 3.40
N ARG A 251 23.51 -2.70 4.56
CA ARG A 251 24.75 -2.95 5.30
C ARG A 251 24.90 -4.37 5.83
N LYS A 252 23.77 -5.01 6.12
CA LYS A 252 23.73 -6.38 6.63
C LYS A 252 24.03 -7.41 5.54
N THR A 253 23.45 -7.24 4.35
CA THR A 253 23.41 -8.28 3.31
C THR A 253 24.24 -7.94 2.07
N ASN A 254 24.62 -6.69 1.87
CA ASN A 254 25.46 -6.16 0.79
C ASN A 254 24.93 -6.40 -0.65
N ARG A 255 23.76 -7.05 -0.80
CA ARG A 255 23.09 -7.33 -2.08
C ARG A 255 21.62 -7.01 -1.97
N VAL A 256 21.09 -6.26 -2.93
CA VAL A 256 19.71 -5.75 -2.84
C VAL A 256 18.95 -5.96 -4.14
N LEU A 257 17.76 -6.54 -4.00
CA LEU A 257 16.71 -6.59 -4.99
C LEU A 257 15.54 -5.73 -4.51
N VAL A 258 15.08 -4.76 -5.32
CA VAL A 258 13.82 -4.06 -5.06
C VAL A 258 12.74 -4.63 -5.96
N ALA A 259 11.63 -5.11 -5.39
CA ALA A 259 10.55 -5.72 -6.14
C ALA A 259 9.24 -4.96 -5.93
N HIS A 260 8.54 -4.61 -7.02
CA HIS A 260 7.22 -3.98 -6.96
C HIS A 260 6.35 -4.39 -8.17
N GLU A 261 5.05 -4.22 -8.02
CA GLU A 261 4.07 -4.67 -9.02
C GLU A 261 3.82 -3.64 -10.12
N ASP A 262 4.07 -2.35 -9.85
CA ASP A 262 3.93 -1.28 -10.85
C ASP A 262 4.94 -1.44 -12.00
N THR A 263 4.73 -0.68 -13.08
CA THR A 263 5.61 -0.68 -14.26
C THR A 263 7.07 -0.40 -13.90
N ARG A 264 7.98 -0.95 -14.70
CA ARG A 264 9.42 -0.77 -14.49
C ARG A 264 9.83 0.69 -14.63
N THR A 265 9.34 1.37 -15.67
CA THR A 265 9.68 2.77 -15.94
C THR A 265 8.91 3.69 -15.00
N GLY A 266 9.64 4.54 -14.28
CA GLY A 266 9.05 5.51 -13.35
C GLY A 266 8.53 4.92 -12.02
N GLY A 267 8.61 3.60 -11.84
CA GLY A 267 8.15 2.96 -10.59
C GLY A 267 9.04 3.28 -9.38
N VAL A 268 8.49 3.09 -8.18
CA VAL A 268 9.09 3.45 -6.88
C VAL A 268 10.47 2.82 -6.65
N ALA A 269 10.75 1.63 -7.20
CA ALA A 269 12.07 1.00 -7.08
C ALA A 269 13.21 1.88 -7.61
N GLY A 270 12.96 2.73 -8.60
CA GLY A 270 13.97 3.66 -9.12
C GLY A 270 14.43 4.65 -8.05
N GLU A 271 13.51 5.20 -7.28
CA GLU A 271 13.78 6.11 -6.16
C GLU A 271 14.52 5.38 -5.03
N ILE A 272 14.07 4.17 -4.66
CA ILE A 272 14.72 3.37 -3.61
C ILE A 272 16.18 3.09 -3.98
N ILE A 273 16.45 2.67 -5.22
CA ILE A 273 17.80 2.40 -5.71
C ILE A 273 18.65 3.68 -5.71
N ALA A 274 18.08 4.83 -6.08
CA ALA A 274 18.79 6.11 -6.02
C ALA A 274 19.19 6.46 -4.58
N ARG A 275 18.29 6.30 -3.61
CA ARG A 275 18.59 6.52 -2.16
C ARG A 275 19.65 5.56 -1.65
N ILE A 276 19.60 4.27 -2.01
CA ILE A 276 20.63 3.30 -1.66
C ILE A 276 22.00 3.74 -2.20
N ASN A 277 22.08 4.16 -3.46
CA ASN A 277 23.32 4.66 -4.03
C ASN A 277 23.87 5.91 -3.34
N GLN A 278 22.98 6.78 -2.84
CA GLN A 278 23.42 7.99 -2.12
C GLN A 278 23.90 7.71 -0.70
N THR A 279 23.31 6.72 -0.01
CA THR A 279 23.51 6.51 1.43
C THR A 279 24.29 5.26 1.79
N SER A 280 24.42 4.30 0.89
CA SER A 280 24.91 2.96 1.21
C SER A 280 25.69 2.30 0.06
N PHE A 281 26.15 3.07 -0.93
CA PHE A 281 26.87 2.54 -2.10
C PHE A 281 28.11 1.75 -1.73
N GLU A 282 28.90 2.22 -0.77
CA GLU A 282 30.13 1.57 -0.31
C GLU A 282 29.91 0.19 0.36
N TRP A 283 28.66 -0.16 0.65
CA TRP A 283 28.29 -1.45 1.25
C TRP A 283 27.82 -2.47 0.20
N LEU A 284 27.68 -2.09 -1.06
CA LEU A 284 27.16 -2.98 -2.09
C LEU A 284 28.26 -3.85 -2.71
N ASP A 285 28.07 -5.16 -2.66
CA ASP A 285 28.90 -6.14 -3.38
C ASP A 285 28.44 -6.34 -4.84
N ALA A 286 27.20 -5.94 -5.15
CA ALA A 286 26.60 -6.04 -6.49
C ALA A 286 25.75 -4.79 -6.78
N PRO A 287 25.53 -4.44 -8.06
CA PRO A 287 24.57 -3.40 -8.39
C PRO A 287 23.17 -3.73 -7.85
N ALA A 288 22.53 -2.77 -7.16
CA ALA A 288 21.14 -2.94 -6.75
C ALA A 288 20.26 -3.19 -7.99
N ARG A 289 19.41 -4.20 -7.95
CA ARG A 289 18.54 -4.62 -9.06
C ARG A 289 17.07 -4.40 -8.73
N ARG A 290 16.23 -4.39 -9.78
CA ARG A 290 14.77 -4.36 -9.62
C ARG A 290 14.08 -5.44 -10.42
N VAL A 291 13.00 -5.99 -9.84
CA VAL A 291 11.97 -6.76 -10.50
C VAL A 291 10.68 -5.95 -10.45
N ALA A 292 10.04 -5.74 -11.60
CA ALA A 292 8.85 -4.92 -11.75
C ALA A 292 8.03 -5.42 -12.93
N ALA A 293 6.77 -4.99 -13.03
CA ALA A 293 5.95 -5.32 -14.20
C ALA A 293 6.57 -4.77 -15.50
N HIS A 294 6.20 -5.40 -16.60
CA HIS A 294 6.52 -4.88 -17.93
C HIS A 294 5.83 -3.53 -18.19
N ASP A 295 6.45 -2.68 -19.01
CA ASP A 295 5.92 -1.35 -19.35
C ASP A 295 4.78 -1.45 -20.39
N VAL A 296 3.69 -2.13 -20.01
CA VAL A 296 2.47 -2.31 -20.82
C VAL A 296 1.23 -2.24 -19.93
N PRO A 297 0.08 -1.80 -20.45
CA PRO A 297 -1.19 -1.89 -19.70
C PRO A 297 -1.51 -3.34 -19.31
N LEU A 298 -2.06 -3.52 -18.10
CA LEU A 298 -2.38 -4.87 -17.60
C LEU A 298 -3.48 -5.54 -18.42
N PRO A 299 -3.24 -6.74 -18.96
CA PRO A 299 -4.22 -7.47 -19.75
C PRO A 299 -5.22 -8.23 -18.88
N PHE A 300 -6.39 -8.56 -19.47
CA PHE A 300 -7.41 -9.41 -18.82
C PHE A 300 -7.07 -10.91 -18.88
N ALA A 301 -6.43 -11.34 -19.97
CA ALA A 301 -6.16 -12.77 -20.18
C ALA A 301 -5.17 -13.29 -19.12
N PRO A 302 -5.51 -14.39 -18.40
CA PRO A 302 -4.69 -14.88 -17.29
C PRO A 302 -3.21 -15.09 -17.65
N ALA A 303 -2.92 -15.75 -18.75
CA ALA A 303 -1.54 -16.01 -19.15
C ALA A 303 -0.76 -14.73 -19.49
N LEU A 304 -1.43 -13.71 -19.99
CA LEU A 304 -0.80 -12.42 -20.30
C LEU A 304 -0.60 -11.58 -19.03
N GLU A 305 -1.58 -11.57 -18.11
CA GLU A 305 -1.40 -10.87 -16.81
C GLU A 305 -0.26 -11.52 -16.02
N ASP A 306 -0.20 -12.88 -15.98
CA ASP A 306 0.88 -13.60 -15.31
C ASP A 306 2.26 -13.32 -15.94
N TYR A 307 2.32 -13.13 -17.26
CA TYR A 307 3.54 -12.75 -17.98
C TYR A 307 3.98 -11.31 -17.68
N VAL A 308 3.03 -10.38 -17.53
CA VAL A 308 3.33 -8.96 -17.31
C VAL A 308 3.73 -8.68 -15.87
N LEU A 309 3.05 -9.31 -14.91
CA LEU A 309 3.27 -9.07 -13.48
C LEU A 309 4.40 -9.93 -12.92
N PRO A 310 5.22 -9.41 -11.98
CA PRO A 310 6.27 -10.17 -11.31
C PRO A 310 5.75 -11.45 -10.66
N GLN A 311 6.39 -12.57 -10.93
CA GLN A 311 6.09 -13.85 -10.31
C GLN A 311 7.19 -14.28 -9.33
N THR A 312 6.91 -15.26 -8.49
CA THR A 312 7.89 -15.85 -7.56
C THR A 312 9.15 -16.33 -8.31
N ASP A 313 8.98 -16.91 -9.53
CA ASP A 313 10.10 -17.36 -10.37
C ASP A 313 11.02 -16.20 -10.81
N ASP A 314 10.46 -15.03 -11.08
CA ASP A 314 11.25 -13.84 -11.47
C ASP A 314 12.11 -13.36 -10.29
N LEU A 315 11.56 -13.38 -9.07
CA LEU A 315 12.28 -13.02 -7.86
C LEU A 315 13.40 -14.05 -7.58
N VAL A 316 13.11 -15.33 -7.70
CA VAL A 316 14.10 -16.40 -7.53
C VAL A 316 15.25 -16.24 -8.52
N ALA A 317 14.94 -16.05 -9.82
CA ALA A 317 15.95 -15.85 -10.86
C ALA A 317 16.81 -14.60 -10.60
N ALA A 318 16.19 -13.48 -10.19
CA ALA A 318 16.90 -12.24 -9.87
C ALA A 318 17.80 -12.39 -8.64
N CYS A 319 17.33 -13.06 -7.59
CA CYS A 319 18.11 -13.34 -6.38
C CYS A 319 19.33 -14.24 -6.69
N ARG A 320 19.13 -15.32 -7.46
CA ARG A 320 20.26 -16.17 -7.91
C ARG A 320 21.31 -15.39 -8.69
N ALA A 321 20.87 -14.53 -9.60
CA ALA A 321 21.77 -13.67 -10.37
C ALA A 321 22.52 -12.65 -9.51
N LEU A 322 21.94 -12.16 -8.42
CA LEU A 322 22.61 -11.30 -7.44
C LEU A 322 23.58 -12.09 -6.55
N ALA A 323 23.21 -13.28 -6.12
CA ALA A 323 24.06 -14.13 -5.28
C ALA A 323 25.33 -14.62 -6.01
N ALA A 324 25.26 -14.74 -7.35
CA ALA A 324 26.37 -15.15 -8.20
C ALA A 324 27.35 -14.01 -8.54
N TYR A 325 27.06 -12.78 -8.12
CA TYR A 325 27.89 -11.59 -8.38
C TYR A 325 29.04 -11.51 -7.40
#